data_7c7a6d18185f1a15d7ae703695e82204
#
_entry.id   7c7a6d18185f1a15d7ae703695e82204
#
_cell.length_a   1.000
_cell.length_b   1.000
_cell.length_c   1.000
_cell.angle_alpha   90.00
_cell.angle_beta   90.00
_cell.angle_gamma   90.00
#
_symmetry.space_group_name_H-M   'P 1'
#
loop_
_entity.id
_entity.type
_entity.pdbx_description
1 polymer ?
#
loop_
_entity_poly.entity_id
_entity_poly.type
_entity_poly.pdbx_seq_one_letter_code
_entity_poly.pdbx_strand_id
1 'polypeptide(L)'
;MSYDSISTTGNDDAHLRIVASPLSFFISYQREVIPQCAEKDSTLLSQPQEIMHQDFRKFATKHMGINSLVLDDVVAAQNQYLNPYILEERQLNVTQMDVFSRLMMDRIIFLGTAIDDYTANTLQAQLLYLDSTDPGKDISIYINSPGGSVYAGLGIYDTMQFVQSDVATTCTGMAASMAAVLLVAGQEGKRAALPHSRVMIHQPLGGAQGQASDIEITAREIMKLKKELYTIISEHSHTEFDKVWADSDRDYWMTASEAMDYGMVDRILSRKG
;
A
#
# COMPACT_ATOMS: atom_id res chain seq x y z
N MET A 1 -20.43 11.10 -49.34
CA MET A 1 -21.53 12.04 -49.29
C MET A 1 -21.42 12.84 -48.02
N SER A 2 -20.99 14.01 -48.22
CA SER A 2 -21.04 15.34 -47.57
C SER A 2 -21.42 15.42 -46.12
N TYR A 3 -20.49 15.96 -45.38
CA TYR A 3 -20.65 16.63 -44.08
C TYR A 3 -21.34 17.96 -44.27
N ASP A 4 -22.35 18.24 -43.48
CA ASP A 4 -22.89 19.59 -43.31
C ASP A 4 -22.61 20.06 -41.86
N SER A 5 -21.99 21.20 -41.81
CA SER A 5 -21.67 22.02 -40.66
C SER A 5 -22.91 22.68 -40.06
N ILE A 6 -23.09 22.59 -38.75
CA ILE A 6 -24.00 23.49 -38.02
C ILE A 6 -23.18 24.28 -37.00
N SER A 7 -23.14 25.59 -37.25
CA SER A 7 -22.69 26.59 -36.28
C SER A 7 -23.83 26.88 -35.30
N THR A 8 -23.55 26.85 -34.01
CA THR A 8 -24.37 27.52 -33.00
C THR A 8 -23.50 28.33 -32.06
N THR A 9 -23.67 29.64 -32.18
CA THR A 9 -23.31 30.63 -31.18
C THR A 9 -24.26 30.50 -30.00
N GLY A 10 -23.73 30.40 -28.77
CA GLY A 10 -24.51 30.44 -27.54
C GLY A 10 -23.56 30.51 -26.35
N ASN A 11 -23.45 31.72 -25.81
CA ASN A 11 -22.85 32.04 -24.54
C ASN A 11 -23.59 31.30 -23.42
N ASP A 12 -22.90 30.50 -22.63
CA ASP A 12 -23.25 30.22 -21.22
C ASP A 12 -22.00 29.87 -20.46
N ASP A 13 -21.58 30.78 -19.58
CA ASP A 13 -20.50 30.66 -18.62
C ASP A 13 -20.87 29.64 -17.53
N ALA A 14 -20.59 28.36 -17.78
CA ALA A 14 -20.51 27.36 -16.74
C ALA A 14 -19.05 27.22 -16.32
N HIS A 15 -18.64 27.91 -15.24
CA HIS A 15 -17.37 27.72 -14.57
C HIS A 15 -17.28 26.30 -14.04
N LEU A 16 -16.77 25.38 -14.86
CA LEU A 16 -16.32 24.07 -14.40
C LEU A 16 -15.00 24.28 -13.62
N ARG A 17 -15.10 24.48 -12.30
CA ARG A 17 -13.95 24.43 -11.42
C ARG A 17 -13.50 22.98 -11.35
N ILE A 18 -12.57 22.59 -12.23
CA ILE A 18 -11.79 21.38 -12.07
C ILE A 18 -10.89 21.62 -10.87
N VAL A 19 -11.23 21.05 -9.73
CA VAL A 19 -10.35 21.00 -8.56
C VAL A 19 -9.27 19.96 -8.91
N ALA A 20 -8.17 20.43 -9.52
CA ALA A 20 -7.01 19.60 -9.76
C ALA A 20 -6.49 19.09 -8.39
N SER A 21 -6.21 17.80 -8.27
CA SER A 21 -5.63 17.25 -7.06
C SER A 21 -4.25 17.90 -6.79
N PRO A 22 -3.83 18.04 -5.53
CA PRO A 22 -2.52 18.61 -5.19
C PRO A 22 -1.35 17.91 -5.92
N LEU A 23 -1.52 16.64 -6.26
CA LEU A 23 -0.50 15.84 -6.95
C LEU A 23 -0.35 16.21 -8.44
N SER A 24 -1.46 16.44 -9.14
CA SER A 24 -1.44 16.85 -10.55
C SER A 24 -0.83 18.25 -10.71
N PHE A 25 -1.02 19.10 -9.70
CA PHE A 25 -0.44 20.42 -9.65
C PHE A 25 1.07 20.40 -9.40
N PHE A 26 1.54 19.51 -8.51
CA PHE A 26 2.98 19.33 -8.24
C PHE A 26 3.73 18.85 -9.50
N ILE A 27 3.16 17.96 -10.27
CA ILE A 27 3.70 17.46 -11.54
C ILE A 27 3.75 18.59 -12.61
N SER A 28 2.74 19.44 -12.67
CA SER A 28 2.71 20.59 -13.58
C SER A 28 3.75 21.65 -13.21
N TYR A 29 3.91 21.95 -11.91
CA TYR A 29 4.93 22.84 -11.39
C TYR A 29 6.36 22.38 -11.73
N GLN A 30 6.64 21.09 -11.58
CA GLN A 30 7.95 20.53 -11.95
C GLN A 30 8.24 20.63 -13.44
N ARG A 31 7.23 20.55 -14.30
CA ARG A 31 7.42 20.64 -15.77
C ARG A 31 7.58 22.06 -16.32
N GLU A 32 6.86 23.02 -15.74
CA GLU A 32 6.76 24.37 -16.33
C GLU A 32 7.60 25.42 -15.62
N VAL A 33 7.76 25.31 -14.29
CA VAL A 33 8.40 26.38 -13.49
C VAL A 33 9.88 26.11 -13.21
N ILE A 34 10.28 24.86 -12.99
CA ILE A 34 11.68 24.51 -12.68
C ILE A 34 12.64 24.85 -13.82
N PRO A 35 12.34 24.61 -15.11
CA PRO A 35 13.24 24.98 -16.20
C PRO A 35 13.49 26.49 -16.32
N GLN A 36 12.49 27.30 -15.96
CA GLN A 36 12.60 28.77 -16.05
C GLN A 36 13.42 29.40 -14.90
N CYS A 37 13.49 28.72 -13.75
CA CYS A 37 14.29 29.17 -12.61
C CYS A 37 15.79 28.77 -12.73
N ALA A 38 16.07 27.63 -13.36
CA ALA A 38 17.43 27.10 -13.50
C ALA A 38 18.34 27.92 -14.46
N GLU A 39 17.75 28.74 -15.34
CA GLU A 39 18.53 29.58 -16.27
C GLU A 39 19.05 30.89 -15.65
N LYS A 40 18.64 31.26 -14.43
CA LYS A 40 18.90 32.58 -13.89
C LYS A 40 20.02 32.69 -12.85
N ASP A 41 20.50 31.59 -12.27
CA ASP A 41 21.57 31.72 -11.25
C ASP A 41 22.38 30.43 -11.08
N SER A 42 23.60 30.44 -11.55
CA SER A 42 24.56 29.32 -11.51
C SER A 42 25.24 29.11 -10.15
N THR A 43 24.92 29.92 -9.14
CA THR A 43 25.53 29.88 -7.79
C THR A 43 24.75 29.09 -6.76
N LEU A 44 23.57 28.51 -7.13
CA LEU A 44 22.63 27.85 -6.20
C LEU A 44 22.77 26.33 -6.13
N LEU A 45 23.88 25.75 -6.54
CA LEU A 45 24.05 24.29 -6.63
C LEU A 45 24.31 23.58 -5.30
N SER A 46 24.33 24.25 -4.16
CA SER A 46 24.68 23.62 -2.87
C SER A 46 23.48 23.18 -1.98
N GLN A 47 22.26 23.67 -2.21
CA GLN A 47 21.04 23.16 -1.51
C GLN A 47 19.76 23.32 -2.36
N PRO A 48 19.56 22.56 -3.44
CA PRO A 48 18.44 22.78 -4.36
C PRO A 48 17.07 22.43 -3.74
N GLN A 49 17.01 21.49 -2.81
CA GLN A 49 15.75 20.98 -2.25
C GLN A 49 15.09 21.94 -1.25
N GLU A 50 15.86 22.61 -0.42
CA GLU A 50 15.32 23.50 0.63
C GLU A 50 14.77 24.81 0.04
N ILE A 51 15.44 25.34 -0.98
CA ILE A 51 15.01 26.54 -1.72
C ILE A 51 13.74 26.24 -2.52
N MET A 52 13.69 25.09 -3.19
CA MET A 52 12.52 24.64 -3.95
C MET A 52 11.29 24.47 -3.05
N HIS A 53 11.43 23.97 -1.82
CA HIS A 53 10.36 23.86 -0.84
C HIS A 53 9.82 25.21 -0.37
N GLN A 54 10.67 26.20 -0.14
CA GLN A 54 10.25 27.53 0.29
C GLN A 54 9.51 28.31 -0.81
N ASP A 55 9.97 28.22 -2.04
CA ASP A 55 9.34 28.91 -3.17
C ASP A 55 8.02 28.24 -3.57
N PHE A 56 7.95 26.93 -3.53
CA PHE A 56 6.68 26.19 -3.68
C PHE A 56 5.68 26.58 -2.59
N ARG A 57 6.10 26.65 -1.33
CA ARG A 57 5.26 27.06 -0.21
C ARG A 57 4.72 28.48 -0.38
N LYS A 58 5.56 29.43 -0.77
CA LYS A 58 5.15 30.82 -1.05
C LYS A 58 4.15 30.88 -2.22
N PHE A 59 4.38 30.13 -3.28
CA PHE A 59 3.51 30.07 -4.43
C PHE A 59 2.14 29.47 -4.04
N ALA A 60 2.11 28.32 -3.39
CA ALA A 60 0.89 27.63 -2.98
C ALA A 60 0.03 28.49 -2.03
N THR A 61 0.65 29.17 -1.06
CA THR A 61 -0.09 29.99 -0.07
C THR A 61 -0.49 31.36 -0.61
N LYS A 62 0.40 32.07 -1.32
CA LYS A 62 0.15 33.45 -1.73
C LYS A 62 -0.59 33.57 -3.06
N HIS A 63 -0.33 32.68 -4.02
CA HIS A 63 -0.95 32.75 -5.34
C HIS A 63 -2.14 31.81 -5.52
N MET A 64 -2.12 30.64 -4.86
CA MET A 64 -3.20 29.64 -4.97
C MET A 64 -4.17 29.69 -3.80
N GLY A 65 -3.89 30.45 -2.74
CA GLY A 65 -4.76 30.59 -1.57
C GLY A 65 -4.93 29.32 -0.74
N ILE A 66 -4.00 28.34 -0.89
CA ILE A 66 -4.04 27.10 -0.10
C ILE A 66 -3.69 27.43 1.36
N ASN A 67 -4.51 26.93 2.29
CA ASN A 67 -4.23 27.09 3.71
C ASN A 67 -2.88 26.43 4.07
N SER A 68 -2.02 27.19 4.78
CA SER A 68 -0.69 26.71 5.17
C SER A 68 -0.73 25.43 6.00
N LEU A 69 -1.75 25.23 6.85
CA LEU A 69 -1.93 24.01 7.65
C LEU A 69 -2.19 22.79 6.76
N VAL A 70 -3.03 22.93 5.76
CA VAL A 70 -3.29 21.83 4.79
C VAL A 70 -2.05 21.51 3.98
N LEU A 71 -1.27 22.54 3.62
CA LEU A 71 0.01 22.35 2.92
C LEU A 71 1.05 21.66 3.80
N ASP A 72 1.11 22.04 5.09
CA ASP A 72 2.01 21.42 6.06
C ASP A 72 1.65 19.96 6.32
N ASP A 73 0.36 19.62 6.39
CA ASP A 73 -0.11 18.23 6.53
C ASP A 73 0.26 17.39 5.30
N VAL A 74 0.13 17.92 4.09
CA VAL A 74 0.53 17.23 2.85
C VAL A 74 2.04 17.03 2.77
N VAL A 75 2.82 18.04 3.13
CA VAL A 75 4.29 17.97 3.17
C VAL A 75 4.76 17.02 4.27
N ALA A 76 4.10 17.03 5.45
CA ALA A 76 4.40 16.10 6.53
C ALA A 76 4.06 14.65 6.15
N ALA A 77 2.95 14.43 5.46
CA ALA A 77 2.58 13.10 4.95
C ALA A 77 3.60 12.58 3.91
N GLN A 78 4.13 13.44 3.05
CA GLN A 78 5.20 13.06 2.11
C GLN A 78 6.53 12.78 2.82
N ASN A 79 6.85 13.52 3.89
CA ASN A 79 8.09 13.34 4.66
C ASN A 79 8.05 12.14 5.63
N GLN A 80 6.89 11.55 5.91
CA GLN A 80 6.77 10.32 6.71
C GLN A 80 7.35 9.09 6.00
N TYR A 81 7.56 9.15 4.69
CA TYR A 81 8.21 8.09 3.91
C TYR A 81 9.57 8.57 3.38
N LEU A 82 10.55 8.65 4.29
CA LEU A 82 11.95 8.76 3.87
C LEU A 82 12.36 7.41 3.26
N ASN A 83 12.19 7.27 1.95
CA ASN A 83 12.82 6.17 1.24
C ASN A 83 14.33 6.38 1.23
N PRO A 84 15.11 5.58 1.96
CA PRO A 84 16.56 5.69 1.92
C PRO A 84 17.05 5.33 0.52
N TYR A 85 17.92 6.18 -0.05
CA TYR A 85 18.54 5.95 -1.36
C TYR A 85 19.85 5.24 -1.21
N ILE A 86 20.13 4.34 -2.15
CA ILE A 86 21.44 3.69 -2.32
C ILE A 86 22.04 4.11 -3.66
N LEU A 87 23.36 4.22 -3.70
CA LEU A 87 24.12 4.38 -4.93
C LEU A 87 24.68 3.01 -5.31
N GLU A 88 24.25 2.45 -6.42
CA GLU A 88 24.79 1.20 -6.97
C GLU A 88 25.73 1.53 -8.14
N GLU A 89 27.02 1.26 -7.96
CA GLU A 89 28.00 1.36 -9.04
C GLU A 89 27.98 0.06 -9.87
N ARG A 90 27.53 0.16 -11.09
CA ARG A 90 27.72 -0.88 -12.11
C ARG A 90 28.71 -0.35 -13.14
N GLN A 91 29.66 -1.16 -13.56
CA GLN A 91 30.88 -0.89 -14.34
C GLN A 91 30.98 0.36 -15.26
N LEU A 92 29.91 1.12 -15.51
CA LEU A 92 29.91 2.37 -16.31
C LEU A 92 28.80 3.38 -15.91
N ASN A 93 27.91 3.05 -14.96
CA ASN A 93 26.82 3.96 -14.56
C ASN A 93 26.55 3.87 -13.04
N VAL A 94 26.55 5.02 -12.39
CA VAL A 94 26.02 5.15 -11.02
C VAL A 94 24.52 5.38 -11.13
N THR A 95 23.72 4.49 -10.61
CA THR A 95 22.25 4.63 -10.58
C THR A 95 21.81 4.84 -9.14
N GLN A 96 21.15 5.95 -8.89
CA GLN A 96 20.49 6.19 -7.60
C GLN A 96 19.16 5.42 -7.58
N MET A 97 18.95 4.59 -6.57
CA MET A 97 17.76 3.77 -6.41
C MET A 97 17.32 3.79 -4.95
N ASP A 98 16.01 3.81 -4.68
CA ASP A 98 15.52 3.63 -3.32
C ASP A 98 15.65 2.17 -2.87
N VAL A 99 15.72 1.96 -1.56
CA VAL A 99 15.96 0.63 -0.98
C VAL A 99 14.84 -0.36 -1.34
N PHE A 100 13.57 0.08 -1.40
CA PHE A 100 12.47 -0.82 -1.72
C PHE A 100 12.53 -1.28 -3.18
N SER A 101 12.87 -0.38 -4.10
CA SER A 101 13.12 -0.74 -5.49
C SER A 101 14.29 -1.71 -5.63
N ARG A 102 15.35 -1.53 -4.83
CA ARG A 102 16.48 -2.48 -4.82
C ARG A 102 16.09 -3.85 -4.29
N LEU A 103 15.32 -3.90 -3.20
CA LEU A 103 14.80 -5.15 -2.65
C LEU A 103 13.87 -5.86 -3.64
N MET A 104 13.04 -5.11 -4.36
CA MET A 104 12.15 -5.68 -5.38
C MET A 104 12.93 -6.36 -6.52
N MET A 105 14.13 -5.89 -6.88
CA MET A 105 15.00 -6.60 -7.82
C MET A 105 15.44 -7.99 -7.32
N ASP A 106 15.49 -8.16 -6.00
CA ASP A 106 15.75 -9.46 -5.35
C ASP A 106 14.44 -10.21 -5.00
N ARG A 107 13.32 -9.77 -5.60
CA ARG A 107 11.97 -10.35 -5.42
C ARG A 107 11.45 -10.23 -3.98
N ILE A 108 11.84 -9.17 -3.29
CA ILE A 108 11.41 -8.86 -1.92
C ILE A 108 10.50 -7.65 -1.96
N ILE A 109 9.28 -7.81 -1.44
CA ILE A 109 8.27 -6.77 -1.26
C ILE A 109 8.12 -6.48 0.23
N PHE A 110 7.89 -5.24 0.59
CA PHE A 110 7.69 -4.83 1.98
C PHE A 110 6.30 -4.23 2.20
N LEU A 111 5.46 -4.92 2.99
CA LEU A 111 4.18 -4.41 3.47
C LEU A 111 4.39 -3.83 4.88
N GLY A 112 4.79 -2.56 4.95
CA GLY A 112 5.17 -1.86 6.18
C GLY A 112 4.15 -0.84 6.69
N THR A 113 2.94 -0.81 6.12
CA THR A 113 1.91 0.21 6.40
C THR A 113 0.54 -0.40 6.57
N ALA A 114 -0.46 0.43 6.88
CA ALA A 114 -1.86 0.02 6.80
C ALA A 114 -2.24 -0.33 5.34
N ILE A 115 -3.18 -1.26 5.20
CA ILE A 115 -3.69 -1.72 3.90
C ILE A 115 -4.83 -0.80 3.48
N ASP A 116 -4.57 0.00 2.45
CA ASP A 116 -5.52 0.83 1.74
C ASP A 116 -5.49 0.51 0.24
N ASP A 117 -6.31 1.19 -0.55
CA ASP A 117 -6.39 0.96 -1.99
C ASP A 117 -5.06 1.24 -2.71
N TYR A 118 -4.31 2.26 -2.26
CA TYR A 118 -3.01 2.59 -2.86
C TYR A 118 -1.96 1.51 -2.58
N THR A 119 -1.85 1.09 -1.33
CA THR A 119 -0.95 0.02 -0.90
C THR A 119 -1.30 -1.29 -1.62
N ALA A 120 -2.59 -1.63 -1.70
CA ALA A 120 -3.06 -2.84 -2.37
C ALA A 120 -2.73 -2.83 -3.86
N ASN A 121 -3.05 -1.76 -4.58
CA ASN A 121 -2.74 -1.62 -6.00
C ASN A 121 -1.23 -1.72 -6.27
N THR A 122 -0.41 -1.14 -5.39
CA THR A 122 1.05 -1.20 -5.49
C THR A 122 1.55 -2.64 -5.32
N LEU A 123 1.10 -3.35 -4.28
CA LEU A 123 1.51 -4.75 -4.04
C LEU A 123 1.06 -5.67 -5.18
N GLN A 124 -0.18 -5.54 -5.63
CA GLN A 124 -0.70 -6.33 -6.76
C GLN A 124 0.13 -6.12 -8.02
N ALA A 125 0.44 -4.85 -8.36
CA ALA A 125 1.28 -4.53 -9.50
C ALA A 125 2.70 -5.13 -9.36
N GLN A 126 3.29 -5.09 -8.17
CA GLN A 126 4.60 -5.69 -7.89
C GLN A 126 4.57 -7.21 -8.02
N LEU A 127 3.55 -7.89 -7.49
CA LEU A 127 3.38 -9.34 -7.61
C LEU A 127 3.27 -9.76 -9.08
N LEU A 128 2.39 -9.11 -9.85
CA LEU A 128 2.19 -9.39 -11.27
C LEU A 128 3.47 -9.11 -12.09
N TYR A 129 4.17 -8.03 -11.79
CA TYR A 129 5.43 -7.70 -12.46
C TYR A 129 6.51 -8.76 -12.19
N LEU A 130 6.69 -9.14 -10.93
CA LEU A 130 7.70 -10.13 -10.54
C LEU A 130 7.39 -11.50 -11.14
N ASP A 131 6.12 -11.93 -11.10
CA ASP A 131 5.71 -13.19 -11.71
C ASP A 131 5.93 -13.19 -13.22
N SER A 132 5.59 -12.09 -13.91
CA SER A 132 5.80 -11.98 -15.36
C SER A 132 7.28 -11.98 -15.78
N THR A 133 8.18 -11.50 -14.91
CA THR A 133 9.61 -11.38 -15.18
C THR A 133 10.33 -12.74 -15.07
N ASP A 134 9.97 -13.54 -14.07
CA ASP A 134 10.61 -14.85 -13.82
C ASP A 134 9.56 -15.79 -13.17
N PRO A 135 8.66 -16.37 -13.99
CA PRO A 135 7.55 -17.18 -13.49
C PRO A 135 8.03 -18.40 -12.69
N GLY A 136 7.36 -18.68 -11.60
CA GLY A 136 7.64 -19.83 -10.74
C GLY A 136 8.81 -19.64 -9.77
N LYS A 137 9.47 -18.50 -9.78
CA LYS A 137 10.49 -18.18 -8.77
C LYS A 137 9.85 -17.45 -7.60
N ASP A 138 10.21 -17.85 -6.37
CA ASP A 138 9.62 -17.33 -5.15
C ASP A 138 9.60 -15.79 -5.08
N ILE A 139 8.50 -15.25 -4.56
CA ILE A 139 8.37 -13.84 -4.18
C ILE A 139 8.25 -13.77 -2.65
N SER A 140 9.02 -12.92 -2.00
CA SER A 140 9.02 -12.80 -0.54
C SER A 140 8.33 -11.49 -0.10
N ILE A 141 7.27 -11.59 0.70
CA ILE A 141 6.61 -10.44 1.33
C ILE A 141 6.99 -10.36 2.80
N TYR A 142 7.64 -9.26 3.19
CA TYR A 142 7.90 -8.93 4.58
C TYR A 142 6.79 -8.06 5.13
N ILE A 143 6.14 -8.49 6.22
CA ILE A 143 4.93 -7.89 6.74
C ILE A 143 5.19 -7.26 8.11
N ASN A 144 4.89 -5.95 8.21
CA ASN A 144 4.82 -5.19 9.44
C ASN A 144 3.63 -4.22 9.35
N SER A 145 2.42 -4.74 9.48
CA SER A 145 1.19 -3.99 9.17
C SER A 145 0.10 -4.24 10.21
N PRO A 146 -0.64 -3.19 10.60
CA PRO A 146 -1.82 -3.30 11.46
C PRO A 146 -3.06 -3.87 10.73
N GLY A 147 -2.96 -4.19 9.44
CA GLY A 147 -4.11 -4.51 8.59
C GLY A 147 -4.74 -3.28 7.97
N GLY A 148 -6.04 -3.31 7.68
CA GLY A 148 -6.74 -2.20 7.05
C GLY A 148 -7.97 -2.62 6.26
N SER A 149 -8.19 -2.04 5.09
CA SER A 149 -9.35 -2.31 4.24
C SER A 149 -9.43 -3.79 3.83
N VAL A 150 -10.56 -4.41 4.12
CA VAL A 150 -10.81 -5.83 3.78
C VAL A 150 -10.82 -6.03 2.27
N TYR A 151 -11.52 -5.19 1.51
CA TYR A 151 -11.59 -5.32 0.05
C TYR A 151 -10.22 -5.14 -0.61
N ALA A 152 -9.46 -4.14 -0.16
CA ALA A 152 -8.11 -3.92 -0.64
C ALA A 152 -7.20 -5.13 -0.34
N GLY A 153 -7.33 -5.70 0.86
CA GLY A 153 -6.59 -6.89 1.27
C GLY A 153 -7.00 -8.16 0.53
N LEU A 154 -8.29 -8.36 0.24
CA LEU A 154 -8.75 -9.48 -0.58
C LEU A 154 -8.20 -9.40 -2.01
N GLY A 155 -8.08 -8.20 -2.59
CA GLY A 155 -7.41 -8.02 -3.88
C GLY A 155 -5.94 -8.45 -3.87
N ILE A 156 -5.21 -8.17 -2.77
CA ILE A 156 -3.84 -8.68 -2.59
C ILE A 156 -3.85 -10.20 -2.45
N TYR A 157 -4.74 -10.75 -1.61
CA TYR A 157 -4.90 -12.19 -1.38
C TYR A 157 -5.13 -12.93 -2.71
N ASP A 158 -6.12 -12.51 -3.47
CA ASP A 158 -6.44 -13.13 -4.76
C ASP A 158 -5.26 -13.07 -5.74
N THR A 159 -4.52 -11.96 -5.75
CA THR A 159 -3.33 -11.82 -6.57
C THR A 159 -2.21 -12.77 -6.12
N MET A 160 -2.01 -12.95 -4.80
CA MET A 160 -1.05 -13.92 -4.26
C MET A 160 -1.40 -15.35 -4.68
N GLN A 161 -2.68 -15.70 -4.74
CA GLN A 161 -3.15 -17.03 -5.16
C GLN A 161 -3.14 -17.21 -6.68
N PHE A 162 -3.24 -16.11 -7.44
CA PHE A 162 -3.32 -16.14 -8.91
C PHE A 162 -1.97 -16.30 -9.60
N VAL A 163 -0.90 -15.69 -9.05
CA VAL A 163 0.46 -15.77 -9.65
C VAL A 163 1.00 -17.19 -9.61
N GLN A 164 1.86 -17.54 -10.57
CA GLN A 164 2.50 -18.86 -10.65
C GLN A 164 3.66 -19.02 -9.66
N SER A 165 4.23 -17.90 -9.23
CA SER A 165 5.32 -17.85 -8.26
C SER A 165 4.81 -18.14 -6.86
N ASP A 166 5.50 -18.99 -6.10
CA ASP A 166 5.19 -19.17 -4.68
C ASP A 166 5.45 -17.89 -3.89
N VAL A 167 4.44 -17.44 -3.14
CA VAL A 167 4.55 -16.24 -2.33
C VAL A 167 4.91 -16.63 -0.89
N ALA A 168 6.15 -16.37 -0.51
CA ALA A 168 6.64 -16.54 0.86
C ALA A 168 6.29 -15.32 1.70
N THR A 169 5.80 -15.51 2.93
CA THR A 169 5.44 -14.42 3.84
C THR A 169 6.25 -14.45 5.12
N THR A 170 6.67 -13.29 5.61
CA THR A 170 7.46 -13.18 6.85
C THR A 170 6.97 -12.02 7.71
N CYS A 171 6.46 -12.30 8.90
CA CYS A 171 6.11 -11.28 9.88
C CYS A 171 7.37 -10.75 10.58
N THR A 172 7.65 -9.42 10.45
CA THR A 172 8.85 -8.80 11.01
C THR A 172 8.62 -7.96 12.26
N GLY A 173 7.41 -7.54 12.51
CA GLY A 173 7.04 -6.78 13.71
C GLY A 173 5.63 -7.17 14.12
N MET A 174 4.66 -6.83 13.27
CA MET A 174 3.25 -7.12 13.51
C MET A 174 2.57 -7.53 12.21
N ALA A 175 1.72 -8.53 12.29
CA ALA A 175 0.72 -8.84 11.26
C ALA A 175 -0.64 -8.93 11.95
N ALA A 176 -1.44 -7.86 11.85
CA ALA A 176 -2.71 -7.78 12.54
C ALA A 176 -3.88 -7.66 11.55
N SER A 177 -5.06 -8.21 11.93
CA SER A 177 -6.29 -8.09 11.14
C SER A 177 -6.09 -8.60 9.71
N MET A 178 -6.39 -7.80 8.68
CA MET A 178 -6.20 -8.20 7.28
C MET A 178 -4.76 -8.57 6.94
N ALA A 179 -3.75 -8.00 7.62
CA ALA A 179 -2.37 -8.40 7.42
C ALA A 179 -2.06 -9.81 7.96
N ALA A 180 -2.77 -10.29 8.99
CA ALA A 180 -2.68 -11.66 9.46
C ALA A 180 -3.28 -12.65 8.43
N VAL A 181 -4.34 -12.26 7.74
CA VAL A 181 -4.90 -13.03 6.63
C VAL A 181 -3.89 -13.16 5.48
N LEU A 182 -3.20 -12.07 5.12
CA LEU A 182 -2.14 -12.12 4.09
C LEU A 182 -0.92 -12.94 4.55
N LEU A 183 -0.57 -12.89 5.84
CA LEU A 183 0.52 -13.70 6.38
C LEU A 183 0.24 -15.19 6.24
N VAL A 184 -0.94 -15.65 6.67
CA VAL A 184 -1.32 -17.07 6.62
C VAL A 184 -1.54 -17.56 5.19
N ALA A 185 -1.92 -16.65 4.27
CA ALA A 185 -2.15 -16.93 2.85
C ALA A 185 -0.86 -17.16 2.03
N GLY A 186 0.31 -17.00 2.61
CA GLY A 186 1.57 -17.39 2.00
C GLY A 186 1.63 -18.88 1.68
N GLN A 187 2.53 -19.25 0.77
CA GLN A 187 2.73 -20.65 0.40
C GLN A 187 3.08 -21.49 1.64
N GLU A 188 2.38 -22.60 1.83
CA GLU A 188 2.62 -23.54 2.91
C GLU A 188 4.10 -24.00 2.91
N GLY A 189 4.72 -24.04 4.09
CA GLY A 189 6.14 -24.29 4.29
C GLY A 189 7.03 -23.06 4.08
N LYS A 190 6.50 -21.93 3.57
CA LYS A 190 7.25 -20.69 3.30
C LYS A 190 6.76 -19.49 4.11
N ARG A 191 5.89 -19.72 5.10
CA ARG A 191 5.40 -18.69 6.02
C ARG A 191 6.25 -18.63 7.27
N ALA A 192 6.67 -17.44 7.68
CA ALA A 192 7.61 -17.26 8.77
C ALA A 192 7.28 -16.08 9.68
N ALA A 193 7.84 -16.10 10.89
CA ALA A 193 7.79 -14.99 11.82
C ALA A 193 9.16 -14.77 12.49
N LEU A 194 9.50 -13.51 12.79
CA LEU A 194 10.63 -13.22 13.66
C LEU A 194 10.26 -13.48 15.14
N PRO A 195 11.23 -13.79 16.02
CA PRO A 195 10.96 -14.28 17.38
C PRO A 195 10.08 -13.35 18.23
N HIS A 196 10.18 -12.05 18.03
CA HIS A 196 9.44 -11.04 18.80
C HIS A 196 8.23 -10.45 18.07
N SER A 197 7.92 -10.94 16.88
CA SER A 197 6.75 -10.48 16.13
C SER A 197 5.43 -10.91 16.79
N ARG A 198 4.37 -10.25 16.42
CA ARG A 198 2.99 -10.50 16.90
C ARG A 198 2.06 -10.72 15.74
N VAL A 199 1.18 -11.67 15.89
CA VAL A 199 0.09 -11.91 14.96
C VAL A 199 -1.23 -11.69 15.70
N MET A 200 -2.19 -11.01 15.07
CA MET A 200 -3.49 -10.77 15.68
C MET A 200 -4.60 -11.02 14.66
N ILE A 201 -5.58 -11.81 15.08
CA ILE A 201 -6.82 -12.03 14.34
C ILE A 201 -8.00 -11.47 15.12
N HIS A 202 -8.97 -10.92 14.41
CA HIS A 202 -10.21 -10.42 14.97
C HIS A 202 -11.30 -10.31 13.89
N GLN A 203 -12.54 -10.05 14.31
CA GLN A 203 -13.64 -9.82 13.39
C GLN A 203 -13.47 -8.50 12.61
N PRO A 204 -13.95 -8.44 11.35
CA PRO A 204 -13.91 -7.21 10.58
C PRO A 204 -14.70 -6.10 11.29
N LEU A 205 -14.10 -4.90 11.34
CA LEU A 205 -14.78 -3.71 11.82
C LEU A 205 -15.61 -3.11 10.69
N GLY A 206 -16.84 -2.77 10.99
CA GLY A 206 -17.74 -2.12 10.04
C GLY A 206 -18.86 -1.39 10.74
N GLY A 207 -19.49 -0.47 10.02
CA GLY A 207 -20.65 0.28 10.47
C GLY A 207 -21.52 0.68 9.29
N ALA A 208 -22.79 0.93 9.52
CA ALA A 208 -23.72 1.40 8.52
C ALA A 208 -24.56 2.55 9.07
N GLN A 209 -24.85 3.53 8.24
CA GLN A 209 -25.77 4.63 8.49
C GLN A 209 -26.70 4.79 7.29
N GLY A 210 -27.94 5.17 7.51
CA GLY A 210 -28.91 5.37 6.46
C GLY A 210 -30.29 4.80 6.77
N GLN A 211 -31.03 4.43 5.74
CA GLN A 211 -32.34 3.79 5.91
C GLN A 211 -32.17 2.37 6.45
N ALA A 212 -33.21 1.85 7.12
CA ALA A 212 -33.17 0.51 7.72
C ALA A 212 -32.78 -0.59 6.72
N SER A 213 -33.26 -0.51 5.49
CA SER A 213 -32.89 -1.46 4.41
C SER A 213 -31.40 -1.40 4.05
N ASP A 214 -30.81 -0.20 4.01
CA ASP A 214 -29.39 -0.02 3.69
C ASP A 214 -28.49 -0.56 4.78
N ILE A 215 -28.92 -0.35 6.05
CA ILE A 215 -28.24 -0.91 7.23
C ILE A 215 -28.26 -2.44 7.19
N GLU A 216 -29.42 -3.05 6.85
CA GLU A 216 -29.54 -4.50 6.74
C GLU A 216 -28.68 -5.08 5.61
N ILE A 217 -28.65 -4.43 4.45
CA ILE A 217 -27.80 -4.86 3.32
C ILE A 217 -26.32 -4.82 3.72
N THR A 218 -25.86 -3.74 4.34
CA THR A 218 -24.48 -3.59 4.80
C THR A 218 -24.12 -4.60 5.88
N ALA A 219 -25.02 -4.84 6.85
CA ALA A 219 -24.79 -5.83 7.90
C ALA A 219 -24.67 -7.25 7.33
N ARG A 220 -25.49 -7.61 6.35
CA ARG A 220 -25.38 -8.90 5.66
C ARG A 220 -24.07 -9.05 4.91
N GLU A 221 -23.57 -7.99 4.29
CA GLU A 221 -22.29 -8.01 3.58
C GLU A 221 -21.13 -8.17 4.56
N ILE A 222 -21.11 -7.44 5.68
CA ILE A 222 -20.11 -7.59 6.73
C ILE A 222 -20.08 -9.05 7.25
N MET A 223 -21.23 -9.68 7.43
CA MET A 223 -21.29 -11.07 7.86
C MET A 223 -20.75 -12.06 6.83
N LYS A 224 -20.93 -11.79 5.53
CA LYS A 224 -20.31 -12.60 4.47
C LYS A 224 -18.79 -12.46 4.50
N LEU A 225 -18.29 -11.24 4.55
CA LEU A 225 -16.84 -10.96 4.64
C LEU A 225 -16.24 -11.63 5.89
N LYS A 226 -16.91 -11.54 7.04
CA LYS A 226 -16.48 -12.22 8.27
C LYS A 226 -16.30 -13.72 8.04
N LYS A 227 -17.30 -14.36 7.43
CA LYS A 227 -17.25 -15.79 7.14
C LYS A 227 -16.12 -16.13 6.16
N GLU A 228 -15.97 -15.34 5.10
CA GLU A 228 -14.95 -15.53 4.07
C GLU A 228 -13.53 -15.43 4.65
N LEU A 229 -13.24 -14.37 5.41
CA LEU A 229 -11.92 -14.20 6.06
C LEU A 229 -11.60 -15.35 7.02
N TYR A 230 -12.58 -15.81 7.78
CA TYR A 230 -12.39 -16.93 8.72
C TYR A 230 -12.21 -18.27 7.99
N THR A 231 -12.86 -18.43 6.84
CA THR A 231 -12.65 -19.59 5.97
C THR A 231 -11.21 -19.59 5.44
N ILE A 232 -10.72 -18.45 4.92
CA ILE A 232 -9.33 -18.31 4.47
C ILE A 232 -8.35 -18.65 5.59
N ILE A 233 -8.54 -18.08 6.80
CA ILE A 233 -7.67 -18.40 7.94
C ILE A 233 -7.72 -19.89 8.28
N SER A 234 -8.89 -20.49 8.36
CA SER A 234 -9.07 -21.90 8.68
C SER A 234 -8.39 -22.82 7.65
N GLU A 235 -8.61 -22.57 6.37
CA GLU A 235 -8.03 -23.36 5.28
C GLU A 235 -6.51 -23.32 5.26
N HIS A 236 -5.93 -22.12 5.39
CA HIS A 236 -4.48 -21.97 5.33
C HIS A 236 -3.75 -22.34 6.63
N SER A 237 -4.38 -22.16 7.80
CA SER A 237 -3.79 -22.53 9.09
C SER A 237 -4.03 -23.97 9.48
N HIS A 238 -4.95 -24.66 8.81
CA HIS A 238 -5.49 -25.99 9.18
C HIS A 238 -6.14 -26.00 10.57
N THR A 239 -6.51 -24.82 11.10
CA THR A 239 -7.25 -24.69 12.36
C THR A 239 -8.75 -24.79 12.08
N GLU A 240 -9.47 -25.57 12.92
CA GLU A 240 -10.91 -25.76 12.77
C GLU A 240 -11.67 -24.42 12.69
N PHE A 241 -12.61 -24.31 11.74
CA PHE A 241 -13.35 -23.06 11.49
C PHE A 241 -14.05 -22.51 12.74
N ASP A 242 -14.68 -23.37 13.54
CA ASP A 242 -15.37 -22.97 14.76
C ASP A 242 -14.40 -22.40 15.81
N LYS A 243 -13.15 -22.89 15.85
CA LYS A 243 -12.11 -22.33 16.69
C LYS A 243 -11.66 -20.96 16.19
N VAL A 244 -11.44 -20.79 14.88
CA VAL A 244 -11.12 -19.49 14.29
C VAL A 244 -12.23 -18.48 14.55
N TRP A 245 -13.49 -18.93 14.41
CA TRP A 245 -14.67 -18.10 14.68
C TRP A 245 -14.73 -17.61 16.13
N ALA A 246 -14.48 -18.51 17.09
CA ALA A 246 -14.52 -18.20 18.52
C ALA A 246 -13.36 -17.26 18.92
N ASP A 247 -12.14 -17.58 18.48
CA ASP A 247 -10.93 -16.81 18.83
C ASP A 247 -10.96 -15.40 18.22
N SER A 248 -11.49 -15.25 17.00
CA SER A 248 -11.57 -13.96 16.31
C SER A 248 -12.75 -13.07 16.74
N ASP A 249 -13.54 -13.43 17.75
CA ASP A 249 -14.62 -12.57 18.23
C ASP A 249 -14.12 -11.25 18.82
N ARG A 250 -12.92 -11.26 19.40
CA ARG A 250 -12.16 -10.09 19.87
C ARG A 250 -10.72 -10.21 19.39
N ASP A 251 -9.90 -9.19 19.74
CA ASP A 251 -8.48 -9.19 19.41
C ASP A 251 -7.77 -10.38 20.03
N TYR A 252 -7.44 -11.36 19.23
CA TYR A 252 -6.71 -12.55 19.63
C TYR A 252 -5.25 -12.42 19.22
N TRP A 253 -4.43 -12.02 20.18
CA TRP A 253 -3.00 -11.80 19.99
C TRP A 253 -2.19 -13.06 20.19
N MET A 254 -1.27 -13.33 19.28
CA MET A 254 -0.34 -14.45 19.30
C MET A 254 1.11 -13.96 19.27
N THR A 255 1.97 -14.52 20.09
CA THR A 255 3.43 -14.50 19.93
C THR A 255 3.82 -15.30 18.69
N ALA A 256 5.08 -15.20 18.25
CA ALA A 256 5.56 -16.00 17.12
C ALA A 256 5.40 -17.51 17.34
N SER A 257 5.59 -17.99 18.59
CA SER A 257 5.41 -19.41 18.94
C SER A 257 3.94 -19.82 18.88
N GLU A 258 3.04 -19.02 19.48
CA GLU A 258 1.61 -19.29 19.46
C GLU A 258 1.05 -19.23 18.02
N ALA A 259 1.56 -18.31 17.18
CA ALA A 259 1.19 -18.21 15.77
C ALA A 259 1.66 -19.44 14.97
N MET A 260 2.81 -20.02 15.30
CA MET A 260 3.28 -21.27 14.72
C MET A 260 2.41 -22.45 15.17
N ASP A 261 2.08 -22.54 16.46
CA ASP A 261 1.22 -23.60 17.02
C ASP A 261 -0.22 -23.49 16.45
N TYR A 262 -0.69 -22.28 16.13
CA TYR A 262 -1.99 -22.02 15.49
C TYR A 262 -2.00 -22.35 14.00
N GLY A 263 -0.83 -22.47 13.36
CA GLY A 263 -0.70 -22.69 11.91
C GLY A 263 -0.68 -21.41 11.07
N MET A 264 -0.57 -20.23 11.71
CA MET A 264 -0.46 -18.95 10.98
C MET A 264 0.87 -18.80 10.27
N VAL A 265 1.91 -19.45 10.77
CA VAL A 265 3.26 -19.51 10.18
C VAL A 265 3.83 -20.91 10.33
N ASP A 266 4.78 -21.29 9.47
CA ASP A 266 5.40 -22.61 9.45
C ASP A 266 6.70 -22.68 10.29
N ARG A 267 7.34 -21.51 10.49
CA ARG A 267 8.63 -21.46 11.20
C ARG A 267 8.93 -20.11 11.83
N ILE A 268 9.76 -20.13 12.86
CA ILE A 268 10.32 -18.92 13.46
C ILE A 268 11.76 -18.76 12.97
N LEU A 269 12.07 -17.61 12.37
CA LEU A 269 13.39 -17.30 11.85
C LEU A 269 14.25 -16.70 12.96
N SER A 270 15.21 -17.46 13.48
CA SER A 270 16.25 -16.97 14.41
C SER A 270 17.60 -16.98 13.73
N ARG A 271 18.48 -16.06 14.14
CA ARG A 271 19.87 -16.08 13.68
C ARG A 271 20.50 -17.42 14.12
N LYS A 272 21.07 -18.15 13.17
CA LYS A 272 21.97 -19.26 13.54
C LYS A 272 23.17 -18.66 14.26
N GLY A 273 23.41 -19.11 15.48
CA GLY A 273 24.60 -18.78 16.26
C GLY A 273 25.87 -19.28 15.60
#